data_b880586e62a68da845c1210ebf171b21
#
_entry.id   b880586e62a68da845c1210ebf171b21
#
_cell.length_a   1.000
_cell.length_b   1.000
_cell.length_c   1.000
_cell.angle_alpha   90.00
_cell.angle_beta   90.00
_cell.angle_gamma   90.00
#
_symmetry.space_group_name_H-M   'P 1'
#
loop_
_entity.id
_entity.type
_entity.pdbx_description
1 polymer ?
#
loop_
_entity_poly.entity_id
_entity_poly.type
_entity_poly.pdbx_seq_one_letter_code
_entity_poly.pdbx_strand_id
1 'polypeptide(L)'
;MKRILRSAVSLLLCAAVALGGTACGRSKLPTTITIWTYYNGDQLECFNQLVEQFNSTVGKEKNIRVESSSQGSVNDLETSVLAAAEGKVGAEKLPNIVSSYADTAFTLDQMGLAVDLSPYLTEKEKSAYISGFLEEGDLMNNGELKVFPIAKSTELLYLNVTDFAPFAEATGVTYADLSTVEGLNEAAHKYYDWTDAQTAASNDGKALYGRDALTNYLLCGAQELGTTIFDAENGVMTLHFDKPTLRKLWDNYYVPYIKGWCSASGKFRSDDIKTGSLLAYVGSSSSASFFPTQVLTSDTESHGIEMAALPCPSFAGCAPVAVQQGAGMVVIPGTEDEISACVAFLKWFTQPENNLQFSVQSGYMPVTYAANSISALENSGLTVSDRIHKVLSLSIDAIDRSKLYTTHAFPDALRARNTLQYALEDRVTADRATVLERLAAGQTPEEAEAEFLTDAYFDAWYDQTLAALSAFAG
;
A
#
# COMPACT_ATOMS: atom_id res chain seq x y z
N MET A 1 -28.30 -67.61 -48.02
CA MET A 1 -27.98 -66.17 -48.30
C MET A 1 -28.49 -65.13 -47.33
N LYS A 2 -29.72 -65.17 -46.79
CA LYS A 2 -30.23 -64.17 -45.88
C LYS A 2 -29.61 -64.07 -44.45
N ARG A 3 -29.02 -65.17 -43.96
CA ARG A 3 -28.30 -65.19 -42.64
C ARG A 3 -26.89 -64.68 -42.74
N ILE A 4 -26.18 -64.80 -43.81
CA ILE A 4 -24.80 -64.32 -43.99
C ILE A 4 -24.81 -62.78 -44.17
N LEU A 5 -25.85 -62.25 -44.82
CA LEU A 5 -25.99 -60.82 -45.04
C LEU A 5 -26.31 -60.08 -43.74
N ARG A 6 -27.02 -60.69 -42.78
CA ARG A 6 -27.33 -60.09 -41.44
C ARG A 6 -26.07 -60.06 -40.54
N SER A 7 -25.24 -61.06 -40.61
CA SER A 7 -23.96 -61.10 -39.86
C SER A 7 -22.93 -60.10 -40.39
N ALA A 8 -22.87 -59.88 -41.69
CA ALA A 8 -21.98 -58.87 -42.30
C ALA A 8 -22.40 -57.43 -41.98
N VAL A 9 -23.69 -57.14 -41.94
CA VAL A 9 -24.23 -55.83 -41.59
C VAL A 9 -24.01 -55.54 -40.09
N SER A 10 -24.17 -56.52 -39.20
CA SER A 10 -23.90 -56.37 -37.76
C SER A 10 -22.42 -56.15 -37.48
N LEU A 11 -21.48 -56.80 -38.17
CA LEU A 11 -20.03 -56.56 -38.03
C LEU A 11 -19.62 -55.17 -38.55
N LEU A 12 -20.22 -54.66 -39.62
CA LEU A 12 -19.96 -53.30 -40.13
C LEU A 12 -20.50 -52.24 -39.22
N LEU A 13 -21.66 -52.41 -38.54
CA LEU A 13 -22.18 -51.49 -37.53
C LEU A 13 -21.32 -51.49 -36.28
N CYS A 14 -20.79 -52.61 -35.79
CA CYS A 14 -19.88 -52.67 -34.65
C CYS A 14 -18.52 -52.03 -34.94
N ALA A 15 -18.01 -52.15 -36.19
CA ALA A 15 -16.77 -51.50 -36.61
C ALA A 15 -16.94 -49.98 -36.75
N ALA A 16 -18.11 -49.49 -37.21
CA ALA A 16 -18.41 -48.06 -37.29
C ALA A 16 -18.57 -47.39 -35.90
N VAL A 17 -19.08 -48.12 -34.89
CA VAL A 17 -19.19 -47.64 -33.51
C VAL A 17 -17.80 -47.66 -32.81
N ALA A 18 -16.91 -48.62 -33.17
CA ALA A 18 -15.57 -48.65 -32.61
C ALA A 18 -14.62 -47.56 -33.18
N LEU A 19 -14.87 -47.08 -34.41
CA LEU A 19 -14.13 -46.00 -35.05
C LEU A 19 -14.69 -44.59 -34.70
N GLY A 20 -15.93 -44.48 -34.20
CA GLY A 20 -16.53 -43.23 -33.72
C GLY A 20 -16.21 -42.90 -32.26
N GLY A 21 -15.62 -43.84 -31.51
CA GLY A 21 -15.32 -43.68 -30.07
C GLY A 21 -13.92 -43.14 -29.71
N THR A 22 -13.06 -42.85 -30.69
CA THR A 22 -11.69 -42.37 -30.42
C THR A 22 -11.45 -40.88 -30.69
N ALA A 23 -12.51 -40.09 -30.95
CA ALA A 23 -12.41 -38.66 -31.16
C ALA A 23 -12.98 -37.81 -29.98
N CYS A 24 -13.15 -38.41 -28.79
CA CYS A 24 -13.18 -37.60 -27.56
C CYS A 24 -11.72 -37.35 -27.17
N GLY A 25 -11.12 -36.32 -27.76
CA GLY A 25 -9.91 -35.75 -27.21
C GLY A 25 -10.18 -35.50 -25.73
N ARG A 26 -9.48 -36.13 -24.80
CA ARG A 26 -9.44 -35.75 -23.41
C ARG A 26 -9.07 -34.26 -23.42
N SER A 27 -10.02 -33.37 -23.19
CA SER A 27 -9.69 -31.99 -22.89
C SER A 27 -8.72 -32.04 -21.72
N LYS A 28 -7.49 -31.62 -21.95
CA LYS A 28 -6.49 -31.51 -20.88
C LYS A 28 -7.17 -30.61 -19.83
N LEU A 29 -7.22 -31.03 -18.58
CA LEU A 29 -7.74 -30.18 -17.51
C LEU A 29 -6.96 -28.85 -17.53
N PRO A 30 -7.60 -27.72 -17.22
CA PRO A 30 -6.91 -26.45 -17.20
C PRO A 30 -5.78 -26.46 -16.17
N THR A 31 -4.69 -25.79 -16.49
CA THR A 31 -3.67 -25.46 -15.50
C THR A 31 -4.29 -24.46 -14.52
N THR A 32 -4.57 -24.89 -13.30
CA THR A 32 -5.16 -24.04 -12.27
C THR A 32 -4.05 -23.43 -11.43
N ILE A 33 -4.09 -22.10 -11.29
CA ILE A 33 -3.19 -21.34 -10.42
C ILE A 33 -4.01 -20.61 -9.36
N THR A 34 -3.43 -20.47 -8.16
CA THR A 34 -4.04 -19.82 -7.01
C THR A 34 -3.28 -18.56 -6.64
N ILE A 35 -4.01 -17.53 -6.18
CA ILE A 35 -3.45 -16.21 -5.84
C ILE A 35 -3.93 -15.80 -4.46
N TRP A 36 -3.00 -15.40 -3.58
CA TRP A 36 -3.31 -14.74 -2.32
C TRP A 36 -3.06 -13.23 -2.41
N THR A 37 -4.05 -12.46 -1.98
CA THR A 37 -4.00 -11.00 -1.94
C THR A 37 -4.40 -10.47 -0.55
N TYR A 38 -4.21 -9.16 -0.31
CA TYR A 38 -4.72 -8.43 0.84
C TYR A 38 -5.86 -7.48 0.46
N TYR A 39 -6.35 -7.54 -0.77
CA TYR A 39 -7.42 -6.65 -1.24
C TYR A 39 -8.71 -6.88 -0.48
N ASN A 40 -9.43 -5.78 -0.18
CA ASN A 40 -10.69 -5.78 0.53
C ASN A 40 -11.68 -4.84 -0.17
N GLY A 41 -12.98 -4.96 0.16
CA GLY A 41 -14.02 -4.09 -0.37
C GLY A 41 -14.00 -4.02 -1.90
N ASP A 42 -14.11 -2.81 -2.45
CA ASP A 42 -14.17 -2.55 -3.89
C ASP A 42 -12.92 -3.02 -4.64
N GLN A 43 -11.74 -2.98 -3.99
CA GLN A 43 -10.49 -3.48 -4.56
C GLN A 43 -10.55 -4.98 -4.81
N LEU A 44 -11.07 -5.75 -3.84
CA LEU A 44 -11.23 -7.20 -3.96
C LEU A 44 -12.28 -7.55 -5.01
N GLU A 45 -13.40 -6.82 -5.02
CA GLU A 45 -14.46 -7.03 -6.00
C GLU A 45 -13.94 -6.82 -7.43
N CYS A 46 -13.22 -5.71 -7.68
CA CYS A 46 -12.63 -5.43 -8.97
C CYS A 46 -11.58 -6.47 -9.39
N PHE A 47 -10.70 -6.87 -8.45
CA PHE A 47 -9.70 -7.90 -8.72
C PHE A 47 -10.37 -9.23 -9.13
N ASN A 48 -11.41 -9.66 -8.42
CA ASN A 48 -12.17 -10.86 -8.73
C ASN A 48 -12.90 -10.77 -10.07
N GLN A 49 -13.46 -9.60 -10.43
CA GLN A 49 -14.06 -9.37 -11.76
C GLN A 49 -13.04 -9.55 -12.88
N LEU A 50 -11.81 -9.03 -12.70
CA LEU A 50 -10.72 -9.21 -13.66
C LEU A 50 -10.25 -10.68 -13.73
N VAL A 51 -10.21 -11.40 -12.62
CA VAL A 51 -9.94 -12.86 -12.61
C VAL A 51 -11.01 -13.62 -13.41
N GLU A 52 -12.28 -13.31 -13.24
CA GLU A 52 -13.37 -13.92 -14.02
C GLU A 52 -13.29 -13.55 -15.52
N GLN A 53 -12.93 -12.30 -15.83
CA GLN A 53 -12.71 -11.85 -17.20
C GLN A 53 -11.56 -12.61 -17.85
N PHE A 54 -10.43 -12.77 -17.16
CA PHE A 54 -9.32 -13.61 -17.63
C PHE A 54 -9.77 -15.05 -17.88
N ASN A 55 -10.43 -15.68 -16.91
CA ASN A 55 -10.89 -17.05 -16.96
C ASN A 55 -11.86 -17.31 -18.13
N SER A 56 -12.71 -16.34 -18.46
CA SER A 56 -13.68 -16.44 -19.53
C SER A 56 -13.11 -16.14 -20.93
N THR A 57 -11.97 -15.47 -21.02
CA THR A 57 -11.30 -15.02 -22.25
C THR A 57 -9.97 -15.73 -22.47
N VAL A 58 -8.86 -15.07 -22.19
CA VAL A 58 -7.50 -15.57 -22.42
C VAL A 58 -7.20 -16.86 -21.64
N GLY A 59 -7.72 -16.97 -20.41
CA GLY A 59 -7.60 -18.18 -19.61
C GLY A 59 -8.23 -19.40 -20.29
N LYS A 60 -9.45 -19.20 -20.83
CA LYS A 60 -10.14 -20.24 -21.60
C LYS A 60 -9.37 -20.64 -22.86
N GLU A 61 -8.85 -19.67 -23.61
CA GLU A 61 -8.08 -19.90 -24.83
C GLU A 61 -6.78 -20.67 -24.55
N LYS A 62 -6.09 -20.31 -23.47
CA LYS A 62 -4.82 -20.92 -23.05
C LYS A 62 -4.98 -22.15 -22.16
N ASN A 63 -6.22 -22.56 -21.86
CA ASN A 63 -6.54 -23.64 -20.91
C ASN A 63 -5.92 -23.38 -19.49
N ILE A 64 -6.04 -22.14 -19.01
CA ILE A 64 -5.60 -21.66 -17.69
C ILE A 64 -6.83 -21.28 -16.88
N ARG A 65 -6.84 -21.61 -15.59
CA ARG A 65 -7.83 -21.16 -14.60
C ARG A 65 -7.13 -20.48 -13.43
N VAL A 66 -7.58 -19.31 -13.08
CA VAL A 66 -7.09 -18.53 -11.93
C VAL A 66 -8.14 -18.56 -10.81
N GLU A 67 -7.72 -18.84 -9.60
CA GLU A 67 -8.52 -18.76 -8.37
C GLU A 67 -7.82 -17.81 -7.40
N SER A 68 -8.56 -16.86 -6.84
CA SER A 68 -8.01 -15.84 -5.92
C SER A 68 -8.69 -15.89 -4.56
N SER A 69 -7.93 -15.57 -3.51
CA SER A 69 -8.47 -15.37 -2.17
C SER A 69 -7.77 -14.20 -1.48
N SER A 70 -8.53 -13.43 -0.70
CA SER A 70 -7.97 -12.43 0.19
C SER A 70 -7.62 -13.06 1.53
N GLN A 71 -6.46 -12.71 2.06
CA GLN A 71 -5.99 -13.12 3.38
C GLN A 71 -6.28 -12.06 4.45
N GLY A 72 -7.00 -10.99 4.11
CA GLY A 72 -7.36 -9.91 5.03
C GLY A 72 -6.49 -8.66 4.83
N SER A 73 -5.80 -8.22 5.88
CA SER A 73 -4.88 -7.07 5.78
C SER A 73 -3.51 -7.49 5.23
N VAL A 74 -2.65 -6.48 4.96
CA VAL A 74 -1.24 -6.74 4.60
C VAL A 74 -0.55 -7.61 5.66
N ASN A 75 -0.69 -7.28 6.94
CA ASN A 75 -0.07 -8.03 8.03
C ASN A 75 -0.63 -9.46 8.16
N ASP A 76 -1.92 -9.66 7.89
CA ASP A 76 -2.54 -10.99 7.90
C ASP A 76 -2.00 -11.85 6.76
N LEU A 77 -1.87 -11.25 5.55
CA LEU A 77 -1.27 -11.94 4.39
C LEU A 77 0.19 -12.31 4.65
N GLU A 78 1.02 -11.38 5.12
CA GLU A 78 2.44 -11.63 5.43
C GLU A 78 2.58 -12.75 6.47
N THR A 79 1.77 -12.72 7.53
CA THR A 79 1.75 -13.78 8.56
C THR A 79 1.40 -15.14 7.96
N SER A 80 0.37 -15.18 7.09
CA SER A 80 -0.09 -16.42 6.44
C SER A 80 0.98 -16.96 5.48
N VAL A 81 1.59 -16.08 4.68
CA VAL A 81 2.64 -16.44 3.71
C VAL A 81 3.87 -17.00 4.41
N LEU A 82 4.38 -16.31 5.46
CA LEU A 82 5.55 -16.78 6.20
C LEU A 82 5.26 -18.08 6.96
N ALA A 83 4.08 -18.21 7.56
CA ALA A 83 3.68 -19.45 8.21
C ALA A 83 3.62 -20.64 7.23
N ALA A 84 3.10 -20.42 6.02
CA ALA A 84 3.04 -21.42 4.95
C ALA A 84 4.44 -21.75 4.42
N ALA A 85 5.29 -20.74 4.22
CA ALA A 85 6.68 -20.90 3.75
C ALA A 85 7.53 -21.71 4.73
N GLU A 86 7.35 -21.48 6.03
CA GLU A 86 8.05 -22.20 7.11
C GLU A 86 7.43 -23.59 7.38
N GLY A 87 6.32 -23.95 6.76
CA GLY A 87 5.62 -25.22 6.97
C GLY A 87 5.06 -25.38 8.39
N LYS A 88 4.61 -24.28 9.02
CA LYS A 88 4.02 -24.31 10.37
C LYS A 88 2.80 -25.20 10.45
N VAL A 89 2.61 -25.86 11.59
CA VAL A 89 1.44 -26.73 11.83
C VAL A 89 0.16 -25.93 11.71
N GLY A 90 -0.73 -26.37 10.82
CA GLY A 90 -2.02 -25.71 10.56
C GLY A 90 -1.95 -24.61 9.50
N ALA A 91 -0.77 -24.26 8.98
CA ALA A 91 -0.66 -23.34 7.85
C ALA A 91 -1.18 -23.99 6.56
N GLU A 92 -1.78 -23.18 5.70
CA GLU A 92 -2.18 -23.60 4.35
C GLU A 92 -0.95 -23.80 3.46
N LYS A 93 -1.13 -24.50 2.34
CA LYS A 93 -0.08 -24.58 1.32
C LYS A 93 0.05 -23.24 0.60
N LEU A 94 1.30 -22.80 0.35
CA LEU A 94 1.54 -21.63 -0.47
C LEU A 94 0.80 -21.71 -1.81
N PRO A 95 0.16 -20.60 -2.24
CA PRO A 95 -0.46 -20.51 -3.57
C PRO A 95 0.63 -20.38 -4.66
N ASN A 96 0.23 -20.30 -5.92
CA ASN A 96 1.17 -20.08 -7.02
C ASN A 96 1.65 -18.63 -7.10
N ILE A 97 0.83 -17.66 -6.66
CA ILE A 97 1.16 -16.23 -6.62
C ILE A 97 0.78 -15.66 -5.26
N VAL A 98 1.65 -14.85 -4.68
CA VAL A 98 1.35 -14.08 -3.47
C VAL A 98 1.59 -12.59 -3.72
N SER A 99 0.69 -11.73 -3.25
CA SER A 99 1.00 -10.30 -3.13
C SER A 99 2.05 -10.11 -2.04
N SER A 100 3.11 -9.38 -2.32
CA SER A 100 4.21 -9.21 -1.38
C SER A 100 4.90 -7.86 -1.53
N TYR A 101 5.30 -7.28 -0.42
CA TYR A 101 6.28 -6.21 -0.39
C TYR A 101 7.71 -6.76 -0.47
N ALA A 102 8.67 -5.90 -0.77
CA ALA A 102 10.05 -6.28 -1.03
C ALA A 102 10.72 -7.06 0.14
N ASP A 103 10.43 -6.70 1.37
CA ASP A 103 10.95 -7.32 2.60
C ASP A 103 10.48 -8.78 2.76
N THR A 104 9.18 -9.03 2.60
CA THR A 104 8.65 -10.41 2.64
C THR A 104 9.07 -11.20 1.40
N ALA A 105 9.08 -10.56 0.21
CA ALA A 105 9.59 -11.18 -1.01
C ALA A 105 11.05 -11.58 -0.89
N PHE A 106 11.89 -10.76 -0.26
CA PHE A 106 13.28 -11.09 0.02
C PHE A 106 13.41 -12.32 0.93
N THR A 107 12.59 -12.40 1.97
CA THR A 107 12.55 -13.58 2.85
C THR A 107 12.18 -14.84 2.08
N LEU A 108 11.18 -14.76 1.19
CA LEU A 108 10.79 -15.87 0.32
C LEU A 108 11.94 -16.25 -0.65
N ASP A 109 12.63 -15.27 -1.22
CA ASP A 109 13.77 -15.51 -2.12
C ASP A 109 14.92 -16.22 -1.42
N GLN A 110 15.28 -15.81 -0.20
CA GLN A 110 16.28 -16.47 0.64
C GLN A 110 15.92 -17.94 0.97
N MET A 111 14.62 -18.25 1.00
CA MET A 111 14.11 -19.63 1.16
C MET A 111 14.04 -20.41 -0.15
N GLY A 112 14.40 -19.80 -1.30
CA GLY A 112 14.27 -20.39 -2.64
C GLY A 112 12.81 -20.50 -3.11
N LEU A 113 11.93 -19.64 -2.58
CA LEU A 113 10.48 -19.63 -2.84
C LEU A 113 10.03 -18.47 -3.74
N ALA A 114 10.94 -17.77 -4.42
CA ALA A 114 10.63 -16.73 -5.38
C ALA A 114 11.24 -17.05 -6.75
N VAL A 115 10.39 -17.21 -7.76
CA VAL A 115 10.82 -17.46 -9.14
C VAL A 115 11.38 -16.17 -9.73
N ASP A 116 12.53 -16.25 -10.42
CA ASP A 116 12.99 -15.16 -11.29
C ASP A 116 12.12 -15.10 -12.55
N LEU A 117 11.43 -13.98 -12.73
CA LEU A 117 10.54 -13.73 -13.86
C LEU A 117 11.25 -13.04 -15.04
N SER A 118 12.51 -12.62 -14.88
CA SER A 118 13.25 -11.92 -15.93
C SER A 118 13.38 -12.70 -17.23
N PRO A 119 13.54 -14.05 -17.24
CA PRO A 119 13.59 -14.84 -18.47
C PRO A 119 12.25 -14.95 -19.21
N TYR A 120 11.14 -14.68 -18.52
CA TYR A 120 9.79 -14.77 -19.11
C TYR A 120 9.34 -13.44 -19.75
N LEU A 121 10.15 -12.37 -19.66
CA LEU A 121 9.89 -11.06 -20.23
C LEU A 121 10.94 -10.72 -21.29
N THR A 122 10.50 -10.32 -22.46
CA THR A 122 11.37 -9.71 -23.45
C THR A 122 11.79 -8.30 -23.03
N GLU A 123 12.91 -7.78 -23.53
CA GLU A 123 13.35 -6.40 -23.25
C GLU A 123 12.31 -5.37 -23.68
N LYS A 124 11.55 -5.64 -24.75
CA LYS A 124 10.44 -4.80 -25.18
C LYS A 124 9.30 -4.79 -24.15
N GLU A 125 8.98 -5.92 -23.53
CA GLU A 125 7.96 -6.00 -22.48
C GLU A 125 8.44 -5.29 -21.23
N LYS A 126 9.69 -5.51 -20.79
CA LYS A 126 10.27 -4.80 -19.63
C LYS A 126 10.24 -3.28 -19.84
N SER A 127 10.62 -2.79 -21.01
CA SER A 127 10.62 -1.34 -21.31
C SER A 127 9.24 -0.70 -21.37
N ALA A 128 8.15 -1.46 -21.36
CA ALA A 128 6.80 -0.93 -21.28
C ALA A 128 6.40 -0.54 -19.84
N TYR A 129 7.06 -1.12 -18.84
CA TYR A 129 6.80 -0.79 -17.42
C TYR A 129 7.59 0.44 -16.98
N ILE A 130 7.07 1.16 -16.00
CA ILE A 130 7.79 2.24 -15.32
C ILE A 130 9.02 1.64 -14.64
N SER A 131 10.21 2.15 -14.98
CA SER A 131 11.49 1.54 -14.56
C SER A 131 11.58 1.37 -13.04
N GLY A 132 11.28 2.42 -12.27
CA GLY A 132 11.31 2.34 -10.81
C GLY A 132 10.35 1.31 -10.21
N PHE A 133 9.29 0.93 -10.94
CA PHE A 133 8.36 -0.12 -10.48
C PHE A 133 8.91 -1.53 -10.73
N LEU A 134 9.71 -1.72 -11.79
CA LEU A 134 10.44 -2.97 -12.02
C LEU A 134 11.66 -3.09 -11.11
N GLU A 135 12.37 -1.99 -10.86
CA GLU A 135 13.58 -1.96 -10.02
C GLU A 135 13.30 -2.46 -8.58
N GLU A 136 12.09 -2.20 -8.04
CA GLU A 136 11.69 -2.78 -6.75
C GLU A 136 11.68 -4.32 -6.76
N GLY A 137 11.43 -4.91 -7.92
CA GLY A 137 11.39 -6.36 -8.09
C GLY A 137 12.76 -7.02 -8.19
N ASP A 138 13.82 -6.23 -8.43
CA ASP A 138 15.20 -6.67 -8.41
C ASP A 138 15.78 -6.54 -6.98
N LEU A 139 15.44 -7.49 -6.14
CA LEU A 139 15.70 -7.46 -4.70
C LEU A 139 17.21 -7.40 -4.36
N MET A 140 18.07 -7.88 -5.24
CA MET A 140 19.52 -8.00 -5.03
C MET A 140 20.32 -7.14 -6.00
N ASN A 141 19.66 -6.31 -6.80
CA ASN A 141 20.29 -5.48 -7.84
C ASN A 141 21.18 -6.30 -8.80
N ASN A 142 20.71 -7.50 -9.16
CA ASN A 142 21.43 -8.47 -10.00
C ASN A 142 20.76 -8.74 -11.34
N GLY A 143 19.67 -8.02 -11.66
CA GLY A 143 18.89 -8.14 -12.88
C GLY A 143 17.81 -9.21 -12.86
N GLU A 144 17.62 -9.92 -11.73
CA GLU A 144 16.50 -10.85 -11.53
C GLU A 144 15.22 -10.09 -11.16
N LEU A 145 14.07 -10.52 -11.65
CA LEU A 145 12.77 -9.96 -11.33
C LEU A 145 11.99 -10.91 -10.40
N LYS A 146 12.08 -10.71 -9.11
CA LYS A 146 11.42 -11.54 -8.09
C LYS A 146 10.03 -11.04 -7.70
N VAL A 147 9.78 -9.73 -7.85
CA VAL A 147 8.49 -9.12 -7.57
C VAL A 147 7.96 -8.43 -8.82
N PHE A 148 6.85 -8.92 -9.35
CA PHE A 148 6.23 -8.36 -10.56
C PHE A 148 5.25 -7.25 -10.18
N PRO A 149 5.40 -6.01 -10.68
CA PRO A 149 4.49 -4.92 -10.37
C PRO A 149 3.15 -5.11 -11.09
N ILE A 150 2.02 -4.94 -10.38
CA ILE A 150 0.69 -4.97 -11.01
C ILE A 150 -0.14 -3.72 -10.72
N ALA A 151 0.12 -3.05 -9.60
CA ALA A 151 -0.58 -1.86 -9.16
C ALA A 151 0.26 -1.14 -8.12
N LYS A 152 0.42 0.16 -8.24
CA LYS A 152 1.26 0.96 -7.34
C LYS A 152 0.48 2.11 -6.74
N SER A 153 0.92 2.58 -5.58
CA SER A 153 0.38 3.75 -4.91
C SER A 153 1.49 4.64 -4.37
N THR A 154 1.13 5.84 -3.98
CA THR A 154 1.97 6.78 -3.23
C THR A 154 1.15 7.38 -2.11
N GLU A 155 1.70 8.28 -1.31
CA GLU A 155 0.95 8.99 -0.28
C GLU A 155 0.43 10.34 -0.79
N LEU A 156 -0.77 10.69 -0.34
CA LEU A 156 -1.44 11.97 -0.56
C LEU A 156 -1.97 12.49 0.77
N LEU A 157 -2.23 13.80 0.84
CA LEU A 157 -2.98 14.42 1.93
C LEU A 157 -4.46 14.45 1.55
N TYR A 158 -5.29 13.78 2.33
CA TYR A 158 -6.76 13.81 2.22
C TYR A 158 -7.34 14.79 3.22
N LEU A 159 -8.35 15.56 2.80
CA LEU A 159 -8.97 16.60 3.59
C LEU A 159 -10.49 16.54 3.48
N ASN A 160 -11.19 16.55 4.62
CA ASN A 160 -12.61 16.86 4.72
C ASN A 160 -12.81 18.38 4.53
N VAL A 161 -13.12 18.79 3.32
CA VAL A 161 -13.24 20.22 2.99
C VAL A 161 -14.48 20.86 3.57
N THR A 162 -15.53 20.08 3.84
CA THR A 162 -16.78 20.57 4.43
C THR A 162 -16.53 21.11 5.82
N ASP A 163 -15.88 20.34 6.67
CA ASP A 163 -15.61 20.74 8.06
C ASP A 163 -14.36 21.63 8.18
N PHE A 164 -13.48 21.61 7.16
CA PHE A 164 -12.32 22.51 7.10
C PHE A 164 -12.72 23.96 6.73
N ALA A 165 -13.78 24.15 5.94
CA ALA A 165 -14.15 25.46 5.42
C ALA A 165 -14.41 26.54 6.52
N PRO A 166 -15.15 26.27 7.61
CA PRO A 166 -15.34 27.25 8.69
C PRO A 166 -14.03 27.65 9.37
N PHE A 167 -13.11 26.71 9.56
CA PHE A 167 -11.78 26.97 10.10
C PHE A 167 -10.95 27.85 9.17
N ALA A 168 -10.92 27.51 7.88
CA ALA A 168 -10.22 28.30 6.87
C ALA A 168 -10.73 29.73 6.79
N GLU A 169 -12.06 29.94 6.82
CA GLU A 169 -12.67 31.25 6.83
C GLU A 169 -12.29 32.07 8.08
N ALA A 170 -12.28 31.43 9.25
CA ALA A 170 -11.98 32.09 10.51
C ALA A 170 -10.51 32.47 10.69
N THR A 171 -9.57 31.67 10.11
CA THR A 171 -8.13 31.80 10.38
C THR A 171 -7.31 32.25 9.18
N GLY A 172 -7.89 32.23 7.98
CA GLY A 172 -7.19 32.51 6.74
C GLY A 172 -6.26 31.40 6.25
N VAL A 173 -6.27 30.22 6.88
CA VAL A 173 -5.49 29.05 6.44
C VAL A 173 -5.99 28.58 5.08
N THR A 174 -5.07 28.30 4.16
CA THR A 174 -5.34 27.87 2.78
C THR A 174 -4.75 26.48 2.52
N TYR A 175 -5.11 25.85 1.39
CA TYR A 175 -4.50 24.58 0.98
C TYR A 175 -3.00 24.70 0.70
N ALA A 176 -2.52 25.88 0.30
CA ALA A 176 -1.09 26.12 0.10
C ALA A 176 -0.29 26.00 1.41
N ASP A 177 -0.88 26.41 2.54
CA ASP A 177 -0.25 26.29 3.85
C ASP A 177 -0.07 24.83 4.28
N LEU A 178 -0.87 23.90 3.73
CA LEU A 178 -0.80 22.46 4.00
C LEU A 178 0.25 21.72 3.15
N SER A 179 0.97 22.41 2.27
CA SER A 179 1.88 21.78 1.30
C SER A 179 3.23 21.36 1.89
N THR A 180 3.58 21.86 3.05
CA THR A 180 4.81 21.49 3.76
C THR A 180 4.49 20.88 5.12
N VAL A 181 5.42 20.07 5.64
CA VAL A 181 5.29 19.44 6.97
C VAL A 181 5.16 20.50 8.04
N GLU A 182 6.00 21.54 7.97
CA GLU A 182 5.98 22.67 8.91
C GLU A 182 4.67 23.49 8.81
N GLY A 183 4.22 23.76 7.58
CA GLY A 183 2.97 24.50 7.34
C GLY A 183 1.74 23.73 7.79
N LEU A 184 1.71 22.40 7.55
CA LEU A 184 0.65 21.53 8.08
C LEU A 184 0.60 21.55 9.61
N ASN A 185 1.76 21.53 10.30
CA ASN A 185 1.83 21.63 11.76
C ASN A 185 1.37 23.00 12.28
N GLU A 186 1.72 24.09 11.59
CA GLU A 186 1.26 25.42 11.93
C GLU A 186 -0.27 25.55 11.76
N ALA A 187 -0.83 24.99 10.69
CA ALA A 187 -2.27 24.93 10.49
C ALA A 187 -2.96 24.07 11.57
N ALA A 188 -2.31 22.96 11.97
CA ALA A 188 -2.82 22.08 13.02
C ALA A 188 -2.83 22.75 14.40
N HIS A 189 -1.81 23.55 14.73
CA HIS A 189 -1.80 24.39 15.93
C HIS A 189 -2.97 25.38 15.91
N LYS A 190 -3.15 26.15 14.83
CA LYS A 190 -4.27 27.08 14.70
C LYS A 190 -5.63 26.39 14.80
N TYR A 191 -5.75 25.17 14.27
CA TYR A 191 -6.98 24.40 14.35
C TYR A 191 -7.28 23.97 15.80
N TYR A 192 -6.26 23.52 16.52
CA TYR A 192 -6.38 23.18 17.94
C TYR A 192 -6.88 24.39 18.75
N ASP A 193 -6.23 25.55 18.63
CA ASP A 193 -6.62 26.77 19.33
C ASP A 193 -8.02 27.25 18.93
N TRP A 194 -8.35 27.16 17.63
CA TRP A 194 -9.66 27.58 17.13
C TRP A 194 -10.79 26.69 17.67
N THR A 195 -10.56 25.38 17.77
CA THR A 195 -11.56 24.45 18.34
C THR A 195 -11.65 24.54 19.85
N ASP A 196 -10.54 24.73 20.57
CA ASP A 196 -10.51 24.94 22.01
C ASP A 196 -11.32 26.18 22.43
N ALA A 197 -11.19 27.26 21.67
CA ALA A 197 -11.93 28.50 21.91
C ALA A 197 -13.45 28.37 21.70
N GLN A 198 -13.96 27.27 21.11
CA GLN A 198 -15.39 27.04 20.87
C GLN A 198 -16.06 26.29 22.02
N THR A 199 -15.32 25.80 23.00
CA THR A 199 -15.84 25.08 24.15
C THR A 199 -15.63 25.88 25.46
N ALA A 200 -16.32 25.48 26.52
CA ALA A 200 -16.11 26.07 27.85
C ALA A 200 -14.97 25.36 28.61
N ALA A 201 -14.57 24.17 28.18
CA ALA A 201 -13.44 23.45 28.72
C ALA A 201 -12.17 24.04 28.13
N SER A 202 -11.08 24.04 28.86
CA SER A 202 -9.79 24.52 28.37
C SER A 202 -8.92 23.30 28.00
N ASN A 203 -8.12 23.44 26.95
CA ASN A 203 -7.17 22.44 26.48
C ASN A 203 -7.84 21.17 25.93
N ASP A 204 -9.05 21.31 25.35
CA ASP A 204 -9.82 20.26 24.68
C ASP A 204 -9.90 20.45 23.16
N GLY A 205 -8.99 21.25 22.61
CA GLY A 205 -8.83 21.47 21.18
C GLY A 205 -8.65 20.15 20.41
N LYS A 206 -9.10 20.14 19.15
CA LYS A 206 -9.09 18.94 18.30
C LYS A 206 -7.81 18.86 17.46
N ALA A 207 -7.38 17.64 17.18
CA ALA A 207 -6.32 17.39 16.23
C ALA A 207 -6.81 17.65 14.79
N LEU A 208 -5.95 18.28 13.96
CA LEU A 208 -6.27 18.52 12.55
C LEU A 208 -6.06 17.27 11.70
N TYR A 209 -4.93 16.58 11.89
CA TYR A 209 -4.50 15.52 10.98
C TYR A 209 -3.87 14.33 11.67
N GLY A 210 -3.69 13.24 10.90
CA GLY A 210 -2.92 12.05 11.27
C GLY A 210 -2.19 11.45 10.07
N ARG A 211 -1.43 10.38 10.29
CA ARG A 211 -0.72 9.63 9.25
C ARG A 211 -1.03 8.15 9.37
N ASP A 212 -1.27 7.47 8.24
CA ASP A 212 -1.49 6.02 8.22
C ASP A 212 -0.18 5.22 8.36
N ALA A 213 0.92 5.72 7.78
CA ALA A 213 2.20 5.03 7.78
C ALA A 213 3.32 5.93 8.31
N LEU A 214 3.55 5.86 9.62
CA LEU A 214 4.60 6.67 10.26
C LEU A 214 6.00 6.32 9.75
N THR A 215 6.25 5.06 9.42
CA THR A 215 7.55 4.65 8.84
C THR A 215 7.85 5.39 7.55
N ASN A 216 6.85 5.60 6.68
CA ASN A 216 7.07 6.36 5.44
C ASN A 216 7.44 7.81 5.72
N TYR A 217 6.78 8.46 6.69
CA TYR A 217 7.17 9.80 7.12
C TYR A 217 8.62 9.86 7.57
N LEU A 218 9.08 8.87 8.34
CA LEU A 218 10.47 8.82 8.84
C LEU A 218 11.46 8.58 7.71
N LEU A 219 11.18 7.64 6.81
CA LEU A 219 12.10 7.24 5.75
C LEU A 219 12.14 8.25 4.59
N CYS A 220 10.98 8.70 4.10
CA CYS A 220 10.91 9.71 3.03
C CYS A 220 11.37 11.08 3.55
N GLY A 221 10.93 11.47 4.75
CA GLY A 221 11.35 12.72 5.37
C GLY A 221 12.86 12.78 5.65
N ALA A 222 13.45 11.66 6.09
CA ALA A 222 14.91 11.58 6.23
C ALA A 222 15.61 11.76 4.88
N GLN A 223 15.07 11.16 3.82
CA GLN A 223 15.63 11.28 2.48
C GLN A 223 15.49 12.70 1.90
N GLU A 224 14.38 13.39 2.15
CA GLU A 224 14.21 14.82 1.86
C GLU A 224 15.27 15.67 2.57
N LEU A 225 15.60 15.31 3.81
CA LEU A 225 16.63 15.96 4.63
C LEU A 225 18.06 15.48 4.33
N GLY A 226 18.24 14.61 3.31
CA GLY A 226 19.55 14.17 2.84
C GLY A 226 20.10 12.90 3.47
N THR A 227 19.29 12.15 4.25
CA THR A 227 19.72 10.91 4.94
C THR A 227 18.91 9.71 4.47
N THR A 228 19.54 8.63 4.05
CA THR A 228 18.90 7.34 3.80
C THR A 228 19.07 6.45 5.03
N ILE A 229 18.05 6.31 5.89
CA ILE A 229 18.16 5.60 7.18
C ILE A 229 18.63 4.16 6.99
N PHE A 230 17.97 3.41 6.11
CA PHE A 230 18.32 2.04 5.76
C PHE A 230 18.92 2.03 4.35
N ASP A 231 20.23 2.04 4.26
CA ASP A 231 20.97 1.95 3.00
C ASP A 231 21.39 0.50 2.78
N ALA A 232 20.70 -0.21 1.88
CA ALA A 232 20.92 -1.63 1.62
C ALA A 232 21.52 -1.83 0.22
N GLU A 233 22.68 -2.47 0.17
CA GLU A 233 23.36 -2.87 -1.05
C GLU A 233 23.68 -4.36 -1.00
N ASN A 234 23.27 -5.11 -2.02
CA ASN A 234 23.52 -6.57 -2.09
C ASN A 234 23.03 -7.35 -0.85
N GLY A 235 21.90 -6.93 -0.28
CA GLY A 235 21.34 -7.55 0.92
C GLY A 235 22.05 -7.20 2.25
N VAL A 236 23.02 -6.29 2.23
CA VAL A 236 23.69 -5.79 3.43
C VAL A 236 23.19 -4.40 3.75
N MET A 237 22.67 -4.19 4.96
CA MET A 237 22.14 -2.91 5.40
C MET A 237 23.17 -2.10 6.18
N THR A 238 23.41 -0.88 5.75
CA THR A 238 24.12 0.15 6.50
C THR A 238 23.12 1.10 7.14
N LEU A 239 23.20 1.26 8.47
CA LEU A 239 22.30 2.14 9.21
C LEU A 239 22.89 3.57 9.27
N HIS A 240 22.20 4.55 8.70
CA HIS A 240 22.49 5.97 8.81
C HIS A 240 21.46 6.66 9.69
N PHE A 241 21.65 6.58 11.01
CA PHE A 241 20.73 7.16 11.98
C PHE A 241 21.24 8.55 12.42
N ASP A 242 21.19 9.53 11.49
CA ASP A 242 21.73 10.88 11.67
C ASP A 242 20.91 11.70 12.68
N LYS A 243 21.55 12.10 13.78
CA LYS A 243 20.87 12.75 14.91
C LYS A 243 20.19 14.08 14.55
N PRO A 244 20.82 15.00 13.80
CA PRO A 244 20.15 16.22 13.32
C PRO A 244 18.90 15.94 12.48
N THR A 245 18.98 14.99 11.54
CA THR A 245 17.83 14.57 10.73
C THR A 245 16.71 14.00 11.58
N LEU A 246 17.03 13.09 12.50
CA LEU A 246 16.04 12.49 13.40
C LEU A 246 15.43 13.53 14.35
N ARG A 247 16.21 14.52 14.77
CA ARG A 247 15.69 15.64 15.57
C ARG A 247 14.67 16.45 14.79
N LYS A 248 14.93 16.78 13.52
CA LYS A 248 13.98 17.50 12.66
C LYS A 248 12.68 16.71 12.47
N LEU A 249 12.77 15.39 12.24
CA LEU A 249 11.61 14.51 12.14
C LEU A 249 10.81 14.45 13.45
N TRP A 250 11.51 14.30 14.58
CA TRP A 250 10.91 14.32 15.92
C TRP A 250 10.17 15.62 16.20
N ASP A 251 10.78 16.77 15.96
CA ASP A 251 10.19 18.08 16.21
C ASP A 251 8.92 18.31 15.36
N ASN A 252 8.81 17.67 14.20
CA ASN A 252 7.69 17.83 13.29
C ASN A 252 6.63 16.70 13.36
N TYR A 253 6.80 15.70 14.22
CA TYR A 253 5.79 14.69 14.47
C TYR A 253 5.52 14.49 15.97
N TYR A 254 6.55 14.19 16.76
CA TYR A 254 6.40 13.94 18.20
C TYR A 254 5.84 15.17 18.93
N VAL A 255 6.44 16.34 18.70
CA VAL A 255 6.03 17.58 19.37
C VAL A 255 4.57 17.95 19.04
N PRO A 256 4.15 17.99 17.75
CA PRO A 256 2.75 18.21 17.40
C PRO A 256 1.78 17.20 18.02
N TYR A 257 2.19 15.93 18.13
CA TYR A 257 1.35 14.90 18.72
C TYR A 257 1.19 15.09 20.24
N ILE A 258 2.29 15.38 20.95
CA ILE A 258 2.26 15.69 22.39
C ILE A 258 1.35 16.90 22.69
N LYS A 259 1.39 17.90 21.81
CA LYS A 259 0.52 19.09 21.91
C LYS A 259 -0.94 18.84 21.49
N GLY A 260 -1.25 17.68 20.90
CA GLY A 260 -2.59 17.32 20.46
C GLY A 260 -2.99 17.93 19.12
N TRP A 261 -2.03 18.46 18.34
CA TRP A 261 -2.29 19.04 17.03
C TRP A 261 -2.48 17.97 15.95
N CYS A 262 -1.90 16.77 16.13
CA CYS A 262 -2.16 15.60 15.33
C CYS A 262 -2.44 14.39 16.23
N SER A 263 -3.10 13.38 15.68
CA SER A 263 -3.45 12.15 16.44
C SER A 263 -3.64 10.93 15.56
N ALA A 264 -3.74 9.78 16.21
CA ALA A 264 -4.06 8.51 15.60
C ALA A 264 -4.85 7.67 16.62
N SER A 265 -6.13 7.41 16.37
CA SER A 265 -7.00 6.70 17.32
C SER A 265 -7.67 5.46 16.73
N GLY A 266 -8.15 5.49 15.49
CA GLY A 266 -8.69 4.33 14.80
C GLY A 266 -7.62 3.39 14.23
N LYS A 267 -8.05 2.29 13.64
CA LYS A 267 -7.15 1.40 12.91
C LYS A 267 -6.54 2.10 11.69
N PHE A 268 -7.37 2.85 10.96
CA PHE A 268 -6.96 3.68 9.84
C PHE A 268 -7.41 5.13 10.07
N ARG A 269 -6.70 6.09 9.49
CA ARG A 269 -7.04 7.53 9.63
C ARG A 269 -8.38 7.87 8.98
N SER A 270 -8.82 7.11 7.98
CA SER A 270 -10.18 7.21 7.44
C SER A 270 -11.28 6.91 8.47
N ASP A 271 -11.00 6.06 9.46
CA ASP A 271 -11.92 5.83 10.59
C ASP A 271 -12.01 7.07 11.48
N ASP A 272 -10.89 7.78 11.70
CA ASP A 272 -10.85 9.03 12.47
C ASP A 272 -11.57 10.18 11.76
N ILE A 273 -11.54 10.24 10.41
CA ILE A 273 -12.38 11.16 9.64
C ILE A 273 -13.86 10.83 9.83
N LYS A 274 -14.22 9.54 9.77
CA LYS A 274 -15.61 9.10 9.91
C LYS A 274 -16.23 9.48 11.26
N THR A 275 -15.43 9.52 12.31
CA THR A 275 -15.86 9.93 13.66
C THR A 275 -15.72 11.44 13.91
N GLY A 276 -15.17 12.21 12.96
CA GLY A 276 -14.90 13.64 13.14
C GLY A 276 -13.75 13.93 14.12
N SER A 277 -12.93 12.92 14.43
CA SER A 277 -11.75 13.07 15.29
C SER A 277 -10.60 13.78 14.57
N LEU A 278 -10.56 13.69 13.23
CA LEU A 278 -9.62 14.38 12.36
C LEU A 278 -10.35 15.03 11.19
N LEU A 279 -9.77 16.08 10.62
CA LEU A 279 -10.19 16.66 9.34
C LEU A 279 -9.34 16.18 8.15
N ALA A 280 -8.10 15.78 8.40
CA ALA A 280 -7.16 15.42 7.36
C ALA A 280 -6.33 14.19 7.74
N TYR A 281 -5.80 13.50 6.73
CA TYR A 281 -4.75 12.51 6.97
C TYR A 281 -3.85 12.33 5.75
N VAL A 282 -2.61 11.94 6.02
CA VAL A 282 -1.68 11.46 4.99
C VAL A 282 -1.81 9.93 4.92
N GLY A 283 -2.09 9.44 3.73
CA GLY A 283 -2.25 8.01 3.49
C GLY A 283 -2.11 7.64 2.02
N SER A 284 -2.16 6.34 1.75
CA SER A 284 -2.02 5.80 0.38
C SER A 284 -3.04 6.40 -0.59
N SER A 285 -2.65 6.58 -1.85
CA SER A 285 -3.59 6.94 -2.93
C SER A 285 -4.78 5.97 -3.03
N SER A 286 -4.57 4.70 -2.71
CA SER A 286 -5.65 3.69 -2.65
C SER A 286 -6.63 3.91 -1.49
N SER A 287 -6.30 4.74 -0.48
CA SER A 287 -7.22 5.09 0.61
C SER A 287 -8.40 5.94 0.15
N ALA A 288 -8.36 6.51 -1.05
CA ALA A 288 -9.46 7.32 -1.59
C ALA A 288 -10.80 6.60 -1.62
N SER A 289 -10.80 5.28 -1.88
CA SER A 289 -12.02 4.46 -1.88
C SER A 289 -12.62 4.29 -0.48
N PHE A 290 -11.83 4.45 0.58
CA PHE A 290 -12.25 4.32 1.98
C PHE A 290 -12.56 5.65 2.67
N PHE A 291 -12.31 6.79 2.01
CA PHE A 291 -12.62 8.09 2.58
C PHE A 291 -14.15 8.21 2.75
N PRO A 292 -14.66 8.51 3.96
CA PRO A 292 -16.09 8.50 4.23
C PRO A 292 -16.82 9.62 3.46
N THR A 293 -18.11 9.41 3.20
CA THR A 293 -19.00 10.43 2.62
C THR A 293 -19.78 11.19 3.67
N GLN A 294 -19.65 10.79 4.92
CA GLN A 294 -20.32 11.45 6.07
C GLN A 294 -19.48 11.29 7.34
N VAL A 295 -19.60 12.26 8.23
CA VAL A 295 -19.11 12.21 9.60
C VAL A 295 -20.25 11.81 10.51
N LEU A 296 -19.99 10.89 11.45
CA LEU A 296 -20.89 10.46 12.51
C LEU A 296 -20.56 11.28 13.76
N THR A 297 -21.43 12.24 14.10
CA THR A 297 -21.23 13.10 15.30
C THR A 297 -21.78 12.46 16.58
N SER A 298 -22.70 11.49 16.42
CA SER A 298 -23.25 10.64 17.48
C SER A 298 -23.85 9.36 16.88
N ASP A 299 -24.40 8.49 17.71
CA ASP A 299 -25.11 7.27 17.25
C ASP A 299 -26.33 7.58 16.36
N THR A 300 -26.85 8.80 16.39
CA THR A 300 -28.09 9.22 15.70
C THR A 300 -27.90 10.40 14.77
N GLU A 301 -26.75 11.06 14.79
CA GLU A 301 -26.50 12.28 14.02
C GLU A 301 -25.30 12.12 13.10
N SER A 302 -25.46 12.55 11.87
CA SER A 302 -24.40 12.59 10.87
C SER A 302 -24.61 13.74 9.90
N HIS A 303 -23.52 14.18 9.25
CA HIS A 303 -23.60 15.11 8.15
C HIS A 303 -22.71 14.65 6.98
N GLY A 304 -23.13 15.03 5.77
CA GLY A 304 -22.38 14.72 4.55
C GLY A 304 -21.10 15.55 4.46
N ILE A 305 -20.04 14.93 3.96
CA ILE A 305 -18.75 15.60 3.76
C ILE A 305 -18.21 15.38 2.35
N GLU A 306 -17.41 16.35 1.90
CA GLU A 306 -16.67 16.27 0.62
C GLU A 306 -15.18 16.12 0.90
N MET A 307 -14.52 15.37 0.01
CA MET A 307 -13.08 15.10 0.05
C MET A 307 -12.33 15.99 -0.93
N ALA A 308 -11.23 16.60 -0.48
CA ALA A 308 -10.13 16.99 -1.37
C ALA A 308 -8.94 16.05 -1.19
N ALA A 309 -8.22 15.81 -2.30
CA ALA A 309 -6.89 15.23 -2.28
C ALA A 309 -5.87 16.31 -2.66
N LEU A 310 -4.78 16.36 -1.93
CA LEU A 310 -3.66 17.30 -2.09
C LEU A 310 -2.35 16.51 -2.17
N PRO A 311 -1.28 17.06 -2.73
CA PRO A 311 0.04 16.43 -2.66
C PRO A 311 0.45 16.11 -1.22
N CYS A 312 1.22 15.03 -1.04
CA CYS A 312 1.80 14.72 0.26
C CYS A 312 2.71 15.87 0.71
N PRO A 313 2.58 16.38 1.96
CA PRO A 313 3.42 17.45 2.47
C PRO A 313 4.87 17.02 2.56
N SER A 314 5.80 17.84 2.03
CA SER A 314 7.25 17.66 2.09
C SER A 314 7.88 18.67 3.05
N PHE A 315 9.13 18.45 3.48
CA PHE A 315 9.85 19.44 4.29
C PHE A 315 10.13 20.72 3.50
N ALA A 316 9.92 21.87 4.14
CA ALA A 316 10.07 23.18 3.50
C ALA A 316 11.47 23.38 2.91
N GLY A 317 11.53 23.75 1.63
CA GLY A 317 12.78 23.97 0.89
C GLY A 317 13.48 22.69 0.42
N CYS A 318 12.94 21.51 0.65
CA CYS A 318 13.46 20.24 0.18
C CYS A 318 12.78 19.81 -1.13
N ALA A 319 13.48 19.01 -1.92
CA ALA A 319 12.87 18.33 -3.05
C ALA A 319 11.97 17.19 -2.52
N PRO A 320 10.72 17.06 -2.99
CA PRO A 320 9.81 16.05 -2.47
C PRO A 320 10.27 14.63 -2.79
N VAL A 321 10.06 13.73 -1.86
CA VAL A 321 10.28 12.28 -2.02
C VAL A 321 8.94 11.57 -1.95
N ALA A 322 8.58 10.88 -3.02
CA ALA A 322 7.34 10.11 -3.09
C ALA A 322 7.63 8.64 -2.77
N VAL A 323 6.93 8.09 -1.78
CA VAL A 323 7.05 6.66 -1.49
C VAL A 323 6.40 5.85 -2.62
N GLN A 324 7.09 4.82 -3.07
CA GLN A 324 6.53 3.77 -3.90
C GLN A 324 5.91 2.71 -3.00
N GLN A 325 4.60 2.56 -3.08
CA GLN A 325 3.82 1.57 -2.33
C GLN A 325 3.00 0.68 -3.27
N GLY A 326 2.27 -0.27 -2.69
CA GLY A 326 1.52 -1.29 -3.40
C GLY A 326 2.38 -2.53 -3.60
N ALA A 327 1.97 -3.63 -2.99
CA ALA A 327 2.65 -4.91 -3.13
C ALA A 327 2.68 -5.33 -4.61
N GLY A 328 3.79 -5.92 -5.00
CA GLY A 328 3.87 -6.64 -6.26
C GLY A 328 3.45 -8.10 -6.10
N MET A 329 3.67 -8.90 -7.11
CA MET A 329 3.33 -10.33 -7.14
C MET A 329 4.59 -11.18 -7.21
N VAL A 330 4.75 -12.07 -6.24
CA VAL A 330 5.80 -13.10 -6.21
C VAL A 330 5.21 -14.39 -6.73
N VAL A 331 5.87 -15.02 -7.71
CA VAL A 331 5.52 -16.35 -8.22
C VAL A 331 6.29 -17.39 -7.43
N ILE A 332 5.56 -18.32 -6.81
CA ILE A 332 6.11 -19.44 -6.03
C ILE A 332 6.55 -20.56 -6.97
N PRO A 333 7.68 -21.26 -6.72
CA PRO A 333 8.14 -22.37 -7.53
C PRO A 333 7.08 -23.46 -7.72
N GLY A 334 6.94 -23.91 -8.96
CA GLY A 334 5.99 -24.93 -9.38
C GLY A 334 6.47 -25.60 -10.65
N THR A 335 5.57 -26.25 -11.38
CA THR A 335 5.85 -26.77 -12.71
C THR A 335 6.00 -25.63 -13.72
N GLU A 336 6.67 -25.87 -14.83
CA GLU A 336 6.82 -24.87 -15.91
C GLU A 336 5.45 -24.43 -16.49
N ASP A 337 4.48 -25.36 -16.56
CA ASP A 337 3.10 -25.04 -16.98
C ASP A 337 2.43 -24.06 -15.99
N GLU A 338 2.65 -24.22 -14.67
CA GLU A 338 2.10 -23.33 -13.63
C GLU A 338 2.78 -21.96 -13.65
N ILE A 339 4.11 -21.90 -13.74
CA ILE A 339 4.86 -20.63 -13.82
C ILE A 339 4.46 -19.86 -15.08
N SER A 340 4.38 -20.53 -16.23
CA SER A 340 3.93 -19.93 -17.49
C SER A 340 2.49 -19.41 -17.39
N ALA A 341 1.61 -20.11 -16.68
CA ALA A 341 0.23 -19.67 -16.43
C ALA A 341 0.19 -18.42 -15.53
N CYS A 342 1.02 -18.36 -14.48
CA CYS A 342 1.17 -17.18 -13.62
C CYS A 342 1.62 -15.95 -14.44
N VAL A 343 2.68 -16.12 -15.24
CA VAL A 343 3.19 -15.04 -16.10
C VAL A 343 2.15 -14.58 -17.12
N ALA A 344 1.38 -15.52 -17.72
CA ALA A 344 0.32 -15.16 -18.66
C ALA A 344 -0.77 -14.30 -18.00
N PHE A 345 -1.16 -14.62 -16.77
CA PHE A 345 -2.12 -13.81 -16.00
C PHE A 345 -1.54 -12.43 -15.65
N LEU A 346 -0.32 -12.36 -15.12
CA LEU A 346 0.32 -11.11 -14.73
C LEU A 346 0.48 -10.15 -15.91
N LYS A 347 0.95 -10.64 -17.06
CA LYS A 347 1.05 -9.86 -18.30
C LYS A 347 -0.31 -9.39 -18.81
N TRP A 348 -1.35 -10.22 -18.70
CA TRP A 348 -2.70 -9.85 -19.10
C TRP A 348 -3.28 -8.79 -18.14
N PHE A 349 -3.09 -8.95 -16.84
CA PHE A 349 -3.58 -7.99 -15.85
C PHE A 349 -2.98 -6.59 -16.05
N THR A 350 -1.71 -6.53 -16.47
CA THR A 350 -0.99 -5.26 -16.69
C THR A 350 -1.11 -4.70 -18.11
N GLN A 351 -1.94 -5.31 -18.99
CA GLN A 351 -2.36 -4.64 -20.21
C GLN A 351 -3.07 -3.33 -19.88
N PRO A 352 -2.86 -2.24 -20.65
CA PRO A 352 -3.35 -0.92 -20.29
C PRO A 352 -4.83 -0.86 -19.93
N GLU A 353 -5.70 -1.53 -20.69
CA GLU A 353 -7.13 -1.57 -20.47
C GLU A 353 -7.53 -2.25 -19.15
N ASN A 354 -6.92 -3.38 -18.83
CA ASN A 354 -7.21 -4.15 -17.62
C ASN A 354 -6.63 -3.45 -16.38
N ASN A 355 -5.42 -2.91 -16.52
CA ASN A 355 -4.73 -2.22 -15.43
C ASN A 355 -5.44 -0.90 -15.08
N LEU A 356 -5.91 -0.14 -16.07
CA LEU A 356 -6.74 1.06 -15.87
C LEU A 356 -8.09 0.71 -15.21
N GLN A 357 -8.73 -0.40 -15.61
CA GLN A 357 -9.96 -0.84 -14.97
C GLN A 357 -9.77 -1.08 -13.47
N PHE A 358 -8.67 -1.76 -13.08
CA PHE A 358 -8.33 -1.94 -11.67
C PHE A 358 -8.04 -0.60 -10.98
N SER A 359 -7.27 0.27 -11.63
CA SER A 359 -6.87 1.57 -11.09
C SER A 359 -8.05 2.49 -10.76
N VAL A 360 -9.02 2.56 -11.66
CA VAL A 360 -10.23 3.41 -11.50
C VAL A 360 -11.09 2.98 -10.30
N GLN A 361 -11.12 1.71 -9.96
CA GLN A 361 -11.92 1.21 -8.84
C GLN A 361 -11.13 1.15 -7.53
N SER A 362 -9.81 1.00 -7.61
CA SER A 362 -8.95 0.77 -6.44
C SER A 362 -8.19 2.01 -5.94
N GLY A 363 -8.03 3.04 -6.79
CA GLY A 363 -7.16 4.18 -6.51
C GLY A 363 -5.65 3.87 -6.63
N TYR A 364 -5.28 2.66 -7.04
CA TYR A 364 -3.90 2.33 -7.39
C TYR A 364 -3.53 2.88 -8.77
N MET A 365 -2.27 3.24 -8.97
CA MET A 365 -1.75 3.63 -10.27
C MET A 365 -1.46 2.40 -11.14
N PRO A 366 -1.71 2.50 -12.46
CA PRO A 366 -1.23 1.53 -13.43
C PRO A 366 0.30 1.48 -13.48
N VAL A 367 0.86 0.36 -13.94
CA VAL A 367 2.31 0.11 -13.85
C VAL A 367 3.06 0.26 -15.18
N THR A 368 2.37 0.50 -16.28
CA THR A 368 3.00 0.70 -17.59
C THR A 368 2.93 2.16 -18.03
N TYR A 369 3.93 2.65 -18.77
CA TYR A 369 3.91 4.02 -19.34
C TYR A 369 2.66 4.28 -20.18
N ALA A 370 2.15 3.28 -20.90
CA ALA A 370 0.96 3.43 -21.74
C ALA A 370 -0.32 3.67 -20.92
N ALA A 371 -0.42 3.10 -19.72
CA ALA A 371 -1.61 3.23 -18.86
C ALA A 371 -1.45 4.33 -17.82
N ASN A 372 -0.23 4.59 -17.31
CA ASN A 372 0.03 5.54 -16.24
C ASN A 372 0.18 6.96 -16.79
N SER A 373 -0.90 7.49 -17.33
CA SER A 373 -0.99 8.88 -17.79
C SER A 373 -2.41 9.40 -17.71
N ILE A 374 -2.57 10.70 -17.48
CA ILE A 374 -3.88 11.36 -17.44
C ILE A 374 -4.62 11.16 -18.77
N SER A 375 -3.90 11.26 -19.91
CA SER A 375 -4.49 11.03 -21.22
C SER A 375 -5.01 9.60 -21.39
N ALA A 376 -4.31 8.58 -20.88
CA ALA A 376 -4.79 7.20 -20.92
C ALA A 376 -6.07 7.03 -20.09
N LEU A 377 -6.12 7.65 -18.91
CA LEU A 377 -7.28 7.65 -18.03
C LEU A 377 -8.50 8.28 -18.72
N GLU A 378 -8.34 9.48 -19.29
CA GLU A 378 -9.40 10.24 -19.98
C GLU A 378 -9.92 9.52 -21.23
N ASN A 379 -9.05 8.83 -21.97
CA ASN A 379 -9.39 8.11 -23.21
C ASN A 379 -9.78 6.63 -22.97
N SER A 380 -9.80 6.16 -21.72
CA SER A 380 -10.07 4.75 -21.38
C SER A 380 -11.52 4.30 -21.70
N GLY A 381 -12.46 5.23 -21.82
CA GLY A 381 -13.88 4.94 -21.91
C GLY A 381 -14.51 4.43 -20.61
N LEU A 382 -13.75 4.37 -19.51
CA LEU A 382 -14.24 3.97 -18.19
C LEU A 382 -15.00 5.13 -17.53
N THR A 383 -15.98 4.80 -16.69
CA THR A 383 -16.62 5.78 -15.83
C THR A 383 -15.71 6.04 -14.62
N VAL A 384 -15.14 7.24 -14.56
CA VAL A 384 -14.23 7.66 -13.49
C VAL A 384 -14.89 8.75 -12.67
N SER A 385 -15.01 8.57 -11.37
CA SER A 385 -15.50 9.64 -10.50
C SER A 385 -14.46 10.78 -10.41
N ASP A 386 -14.93 12.03 -10.20
CA ASP A 386 -14.05 13.19 -10.02
C ASP A 386 -13.02 12.97 -8.91
N ARG A 387 -13.43 12.29 -7.83
CA ARG A 387 -12.57 11.90 -6.71
C ARG A 387 -11.40 11.05 -7.18
N ILE A 388 -11.67 9.94 -7.86
CA ILE A 388 -10.63 9.01 -8.33
C ILE A 388 -9.77 9.65 -9.42
N HIS A 389 -10.40 10.41 -10.34
CA HIS A 389 -9.64 11.16 -11.35
C HIS A 389 -8.62 12.10 -10.72
N LYS A 390 -9.03 12.86 -9.69
CA LYS A 390 -8.13 13.76 -8.97
C LYS A 390 -7.01 13.02 -8.25
N VAL A 391 -7.32 11.91 -7.58
CA VAL A 391 -6.34 11.09 -6.85
C VAL A 391 -5.31 10.48 -7.80
N LEU A 392 -5.76 9.86 -8.89
CA LEU A 392 -4.84 9.28 -9.89
C LEU A 392 -3.98 10.35 -10.55
N SER A 393 -4.57 11.52 -10.90
CA SER A 393 -3.81 12.64 -11.48
C SER A 393 -2.71 13.14 -10.55
N LEU A 394 -3.01 13.31 -9.26
CA LEU A 394 -2.01 13.72 -8.26
C LEU A 394 -0.94 12.66 -8.04
N SER A 395 -1.33 11.38 -8.04
CA SER A 395 -0.40 10.27 -7.84
C SER A 395 0.57 10.14 -9.02
N ILE A 396 0.08 10.26 -10.26
CA ILE A 396 0.89 10.27 -11.47
C ILE A 396 1.88 11.46 -11.43
N ASP A 397 1.38 12.66 -11.11
CA ASP A 397 2.20 13.86 -11.01
C ASP A 397 3.27 13.75 -9.91
N ALA A 398 2.93 13.14 -8.77
CA ALA A 398 3.88 12.89 -7.68
C ALA A 398 5.03 11.97 -8.12
N ILE A 399 4.73 10.88 -8.83
CA ILE A 399 5.74 9.95 -9.36
C ILE A 399 6.63 10.64 -10.40
N ASP A 400 6.06 11.48 -11.27
CA ASP A 400 6.81 12.15 -12.34
C ASP A 400 7.73 13.27 -11.81
N ARG A 401 7.37 13.92 -10.68
CA ARG A 401 8.08 15.10 -10.16
C ARG A 401 8.93 14.87 -8.94
N SER A 402 8.78 13.74 -8.27
CA SER A 402 9.48 13.44 -7.03
C SER A 402 10.56 12.40 -7.25
N LYS A 403 11.56 12.39 -6.37
CA LYS A 403 12.41 11.22 -6.24
C LYS A 403 11.59 10.08 -5.63
N LEU A 404 11.58 8.92 -6.29
CA LEU A 404 10.92 7.75 -5.73
C LEU A 404 11.74 7.16 -4.58
N TYR A 405 11.06 6.90 -3.47
CA TYR A 405 11.58 6.07 -2.40
C TYR A 405 11.02 4.66 -2.57
N THR A 406 11.93 3.71 -2.76
CA THR A 406 11.63 2.28 -2.80
C THR A 406 12.21 1.63 -1.54
N THR A 407 11.46 0.72 -0.92
CA THR A 407 11.96 -0.05 0.20
C THR A 407 13.08 -0.97 -0.27
N HIS A 408 14.27 -0.81 0.30
CA HIS A 408 15.40 -1.69 0.02
C HIS A 408 15.25 -3.02 0.78
N ALA A 409 15.58 -4.12 0.10
CA ALA A 409 15.50 -5.46 0.66
C ALA A 409 16.82 -5.83 1.36
N PHE A 410 16.71 -6.30 2.61
CA PHE A 410 17.82 -6.87 3.40
C PHE A 410 17.25 -7.85 4.44
N PRO A 411 18.06 -8.71 5.05
CA PRO A 411 17.57 -9.61 6.10
C PRO A 411 16.89 -8.85 7.24
N ASP A 412 15.72 -9.32 7.66
CA ASP A 412 14.92 -8.68 8.71
C ASP A 412 14.46 -7.24 8.42
N ALA A 413 14.42 -6.79 7.14
CA ALA A 413 13.99 -5.45 6.74
C ALA A 413 12.62 -5.05 7.32
N LEU A 414 11.64 -5.95 7.27
CA LEU A 414 10.32 -5.72 7.88
C LEU A 414 10.43 -5.48 9.40
N ARG A 415 11.26 -6.25 10.10
CA ARG A 415 11.47 -6.08 11.54
C ARG A 415 12.18 -4.76 11.87
N ALA A 416 13.17 -4.36 11.07
CA ALA A 416 13.86 -3.08 11.22
C ALA A 416 12.89 -1.90 11.01
N ARG A 417 12.04 -1.95 9.97
CA ARG A 417 11.00 -0.95 9.71
C ARG A 417 10.00 -0.86 10.84
N ASN A 418 9.50 -2.01 11.32
CA ASN A 418 8.58 -2.06 12.45
C ASN A 418 9.23 -1.55 13.74
N THR A 419 10.50 -1.87 14.00
CA THR A 419 11.24 -1.35 15.14
C THR A 419 11.32 0.19 15.09
N LEU A 420 11.63 0.77 13.92
CA LEU A 420 11.66 2.22 13.74
C LEU A 420 10.30 2.85 13.96
N GLN A 421 9.24 2.27 13.39
CA GLN A 421 7.87 2.77 13.55
C GLN A 421 7.42 2.76 15.00
N TYR A 422 7.43 1.59 15.62
CA TYR A 422 6.89 1.43 16.97
C TYR A 422 7.72 2.11 18.05
N ALA A 423 9.03 2.29 17.83
CA ALA A 423 9.87 3.09 18.73
C ALA A 423 9.36 4.55 18.90
N LEU A 424 8.73 5.11 17.87
CA LEU A 424 8.13 6.45 17.93
C LEU A 424 6.63 6.41 18.23
N GLU A 425 5.88 5.51 17.60
CA GLU A 425 4.42 5.43 17.70
C GLU A 425 3.98 5.04 19.12
N ASP A 426 4.57 4.01 19.71
CA ASP A 426 4.27 3.59 21.08
C ASP A 426 4.65 4.67 22.09
N ARG A 427 5.81 5.30 21.88
CA ARG A 427 6.31 6.38 22.73
C ARG A 427 5.33 7.55 22.75
N VAL A 428 4.99 8.09 21.59
CA VAL A 428 4.15 9.29 21.48
C VAL A 428 2.74 9.02 22.00
N THR A 429 2.22 7.81 21.81
CA THR A 429 0.89 7.41 22.30
C THR A 429 0.85 7.35 23.82
N ALA A 430 1.85 6.72 24.45
CA ALA A 430 1.96 6.63 25.90
C ALA A 430 2.16 8.00 26.55
N ASP A 431 3.03 8.82 25.96
CA ASP A 431 3.37 10.14 26.49
C ASP A 431 2.17 11.10 26.38
N ARG A 432 1.43 11.08 25.24
CA ARG A 432 0.21 11.86 25.08
C ARG A 432 -0.87 11.45 26.08
N ALA A 433 -1.05 10.17 26.34
CA ALA A 433 -1.98 9.69 27.38
C ALA A 433 -1.62 10.28 28.75
N THR A 434 -0.33 10.31 29.09
CA THR A 434 0.15 10.93 30.35
C THR A 434 -0.12 12.44 30.37
N VAL A 435 0.09 13.16 29.26
CA VAL A 435 -0.25 14.59 29.15
C VAL A 435 -1.74 14.81 29.39
N LEU A 436 -2.60 14.01 28.78
CA LEU A 436 -4.06 14.12 28.97
C LEU A 436 -4.48 13.86 30.43
N GLU A 437 -3.88 12.90 31.12
CA GLU A 437 -4.11 12.65 32.55
C GLU A 437 -3.69 13.87 33.41
N ARG A 438 -2.56 14.49 33.12
CA ARG A 438 -2.05 15.66 33.82
C ARG A 438 -2.95 16.89 33.60
N LEU A 439 -3.40 17.11 32.36
CA LEU A 439 -4.38 18.17 32.04
C LEU A 439 -5.70 17.95 32.79
N ALA A 440 -6.21 16.72 32.81
CA ALA A 440 -7.42 16.37 33.56
C ALA A 440 -7.26 16.55 35.07
N ALA A 441 -6.02 16.45 35.59
CA ALA A 441 -5.67 16.72 36.98
C ALA A 441 -5.50 18.23 37.27
N GLY A 442 -5.66 19.11 36.26
CA GLY A 442 -5.62 20.57 36.40
C GLY A 442 -4.24 21.21 36.24
N GLN A 443 -3.27 20.48 35.66
CA GLN A 443 -1.99 21.09 35.26
C GLN A 443 -2.20 21.97 34.02
N THR A 444 -1.34 22.97 33.85
CA THR A 444 -1.30 23.73 32.58
C THR A 444 -0.67 22.89 31.48
N PRO A 445 -0.89 23.18 30.19
CA PRO A 445 -0.21 22.49 29.08
C PRO A 445 1.32 22.50 29.23
N GLU A 446 1.90 23.64 29.60
CA GLU A 446 3.32 23.78 29.79
C GLU A 446 3.86 22.85 30.90
N GLU A 447 3.12 22.69 32.00
CA GLU A 447 3.50 21.78 33.10
C GLU A 447 3.32 20.33 32.71
N ALA A 448 2.22 20.00 31.99
CA ALA A 448 1.90 18.65 31.59
C ALA A 448 2.88 18.09 30.55
N GLU A 449 3.35 18.94 29.64
CA GLU A 449 4.22 18.59 28.51
C GLU A 449 5.72 18.72 28.82
N ALA A 450 6.12 19.51 29.85
CA ALA A 450 7.51 19.95 30.09
C ALA A 450 8.56 18.82 30.05
N GLU A 451 8.25 17.66 30.64
CA GLU A 451 9.12 16.50 30.68
C GLU A 451 9.45 15.97 29.29
N PHE A 452 8.43 15.92 28.41
CA PHE A 452 8.47 15.28 27.08
C PHE A 452 9.13 16.15 26.00
N LEU A 453 9.23 17.45 26.22
CA LEU A 453 9.72 18.44 25.26
C LEU A 453 11.19 18.82 25.47
N THR A 454 11.93 18.07 26.30
CA THR A 454 13.35 18.33 26.58
C THR A 454 14.29 17.65 25.58
N ASP A 455 15.46 18.23 25.37
CA ASP A 455 16.52 17.59 24.54
C ASP A 455 16.93 16.23 25.12
N ALA A 456 17.01 16.11 26.43
CA ALA A 456 17.34 14.85 27.10
C ALA A 456 16.32 13.73 26.82
N TYR A 457 15.04 14.10 26.66
CA TYR A 457 13.99 13.12 26.33
C TYR A 457 14.12 12.60 24.90
N PHE A 458 14.39 13.50 23.95
CA PHE A 458 14.74 13.12 22.58
C PHE A 458 16.00 12.26 22.52
N ASP A 459 17.05 12.66 23.25
CA ASP A 459 18.32 11.93 23.28
C ASP A 459 18.14 10.50 23.79
N ALA A 460 17.33 10.30 24.82
CA ALA A 460 17.01 8.98 25.35
C ALA A 460 16.29 8.10 24.33
N TRP A 461 15.29 8.66 23.59
CA TRP A 461 14.62 7.95 22.51
C TRP A 461 15.57 7.62 21.37
N TYR A 462 16.39 8.58 20.96
CA TYR A 462 17.38 8.42 19.89
C TYR A 462 18.37 7.29 20.19
N ASP A 463 19.00 7.31 21.36
CA ASP A 463 20.01 6.32 21.76
C ASP A 463 19.39 4.92 21.88
N GLN A 464 18.17 4.80 22.43
CA GLN A 464 17.45 3.54 22.54
C GLN A 464 17.08 2.97 21.16
N THR A 465 16.60 3.81 20.26
CA THR A 465 16.18 3.41 18.91
C THR A 465 17.40 3.03 18.07
N LEU A 466 18.48 3.82 18.14
CA LEU A 466 19.77 3.52 17.48
C LEU A 466 20.30 2.15 17.92
N ALA A 467 20.30 1.88 19.23
CA ALA A 467 20.76 0.58 19.75
C ALA A 467 19.91 -0.59 19.22
N ALA A 468 18.59 -0.43 19.18
CA ALA A 468 17.69 -1.45 18.67
C ALA A 468 17.88 -1.69 17.16
N LEU A 469 18.03 -0.64 16.36
CA LEU A 469 18.21 -0.73 14.91
C LEU A 469 19.61 -1.23 14.51
N SER A 470 20.64 -0.95 15.31
CA SER A 470 22.01 -1.44 15.08
C SER A 470 22.11 -2.97 15.08
N ALA A 471 21.15 -3.66 15.68
CA ALA A 471 21.08 -5.13 15.65
C ALA A 471 20.76 -5.71 14.25
N PHE A 472 20.29 -4.89 13.31
CA PHE A 472 19.99 -5.28 11.93
C PHE A 472 21.07 -4.86 10.93
N ALA A 473 22.05 -4.05 11.35
CA ALA A 473 23.17 -3.66 10.50
C ALA A 473 24.11 -4.84 10.27
N GLY A 474 24.54 -5.04 9.00
CA GLY A 474 25.46 -6.10 8.58
C GLY A 474 26.93 -5.76 8.81
#